data_7b0c773e0087b992138bb36cda598c74
#
_entry.id   7b0c773e0087b992138bb36cda598c74
#
_cell.length_a   1.000
_cell.length_b   1.000
_cell.length_c   1.000
_cell.angle_alpha   90.00
_cell.angle_beta   90.00
_cell.angle_gamma   90.00
#
_symmetry.space_group_name_H-M   'P 1'
#
loop_
_entity.id
_entity.type
_entity.pdbx_description
1 polymer ?
#
loop_
_entity_poly.entity_id
_entity_poly.type
_entity_poly.pdbx_seq_one_letter_code
_entity_poly.pdbx_strand_id
1 'polypeptide(L)'
;MTRTEPVVDVLLSDGSTVQLRPIRPTDAPAIVEMHARFSERTRYLRYFSPYPRIPERDLHRFVNVDHRDREAFVVLAGDRIVAVGRYERLGPASPDAEVAFVVEDAYQGRGIGSVLLEHLADAARRSGIVNFVAEVLPANGAMLRVFADFGYQIQRQFADGVVHLTFPIAPTEATLEVQRGREHRTEARSIARLLAPRGVVVYGASATGQG
;
A
#
# COMPACT_ATOMS: atom_id res chain seq x y z
N MET A 1 -16.38 11.54 -16.85
CA MET A 1 -16.24 10.10 -17.14
C MET A 1 -15.42 9.51 -16.03
N THR A 2 -16.05 8.75 -15.16
CA THR A 2 -15.38 8.09 -14.01
C THR A 2 -14.53 6.95 -14.55
N ARG A 3 -13.24 7.14 -14.54
CA ARG A 3 -12.28 6.11 -14.96
C ARG A 3 -12.25 5.05 -13.86
N THR A 4 -12.93 3.94 -14.08
CA THR A 4 -12.88 2.78 -13.20
C THR A 4 -11.50 2.15 -13.40
N GLU A 5 -10.54 2.47 -12.52
CA GLU A 5 -9.29 1.72 -12.52
C GLU A 5 -9.57 0.29 -12.07
N PRO A 6 -8.96 -0.71 -12.71
CA PRO A 6 -9.24 -2.11 -12.43
C PRO A 6 -8.78 -2.47 -11.01
N VAL A 7 -9.49 -3.41 -10.41
CA VAL A 7 -9.02 -4.13 -9.23
C VAL A 7 -7.83 -4.99 -9.65
N VAL A 8 -6.72 -4.88 -8.94
CA VAL A 8 -5.50 -5.63 -9.22
C VAL A 8 -5.28 -6.65 -8.11
N ASP A 9 -5.14 -7.91 -8.47
CA ASP A 9 -4.71 -8.95 -7.54
C ASP A 9 -3.19 -8.85 -7.32
N VAL A 10 -2.78 -8.78 -6.07
CA VAL A 10 -1.39 -8.64 -5.67
C VAL A 10 -0.98 -9.83 -4.80
N LEU A 11 0.07 -10.49 -5.20
CA LEU A 11 0.67 -11.56 -4.43
C LEU A 11 1.66 -10.97 -3.42
N LEU A 12 1.48 -11.26 -2.14
CA LEU A 12 2.32 -10.77 -1.05
C LEU A 12 3.56 -11.66 -0.82
N SER A 13 4.52 -11.12 -0.08
CA SER A 13 5.79 -11.83 0.20
C SER A 13 5.61 -13.13 1.00
N ASP A 14 4.49 -13.33 1.67
CA ASP A 14 4.14 -14.58 2.38
C ASP A 14 3.34 -15.55 1.49
N GLY A 15 3.09 -15.20 0.21
CA GLY A 15 2.34 -15.99 -0.77
C GLY A 15 0.82 -15.90 -0.61
N SER A 16 0.29 -15.00 0.23
CA SER A 16 -1.13 -14.66 0.26
C SER A 16 -1.45 -13.65 -0.85
N THR A 17 -2.71 -13.63 -1.29
CA THR A 17 -3.18 -12.67 -2.30
C THR A 17 -4.07 -11.63 -1.63
N VAL A 18 -3.90 -10.39 -2.04
CA VAL A 18 -4.76 -9.25 -1.68
C VAL A 18 -5.20 -8.53 -2.94
N GLN A 19 -6.24 -7.74 -2.83
CA GLN A 19 -6.70 -6.88 -3.92
C GLN A 19 -6.34 -5.44 -3.65
N LEU A 20 -5.91 -4.73 -4.69
CA LEU A 20 -5.64 -3.30 -4.65
C LEU A 20 -6.56 -2.59 -5.63
N ARG A 21 -7.17 -1.50 -5.19
CA ARG A 21 -8.01 -0.63 -6.02
C ARG A 21 -8.02 0.80 -5.51
N PRO A 22 -8.43 1.76 -6.35
CA PRO A 22 -8.72 3.11 -5.88
C PRO A 22 -9.77 3.13 -4.78
N ILE A 23 -9.64 4.08 -3.85
CA ILE A 23 -10.63 4.31 -2.80
C ILE A 23 -11.93 4.85 -3.40
N ARG A 24 -13.05 4.58 -2.74
CA ARG A 24 -14.38 5.04 -3.12
C ARG A 24 -15.04 5.76 -1.95
N PRO A 25 -15.94 6.72 -2.18
CA PRO A 25 -16.72 7.33 -1.10
C PRO A 25 -17.46 6.32 -0.21
N THR A 26 -17.90 5.19 -0.80
CA THR A 26 -18.58 4.09 -0.11
C THR A 26 -17.67 3.32 0.86
N ASP A 27 -16.36 3.52 0.81
CA ASP A 27 -15.40 2.86 1.71
C ASP A 27 -15.34 3.50 3.11
N ALA A 28 -16.01 4.63 3.34
CA ALA A 28 -15.95 5.35 4.61
C ALA A 28 -16.18 4.45 5.84
N PRO A 29 -17.20 3.60 5.92
CA PRO A 29 -17.38 2.69 7.06
C PRO A 29 -16.20 1.72 7.22
N ALA A 30 -15.72 1.12 6.13
CA ALA A 30 -14.61 0.15 6.16
C ALA A 30 -13.28 0.80 6.57
N ILE A 31 -13.05 2.09 6.23
CA ILE A 31 -11.90 2.86 6.70
C ILE A 31 -11.97 3.10 8.22
N VAL A 32 -13.15 3.42 8.75
CA VAL A 32 -13.35 3.56 10.21
C VAL A 32 -13.11 2.23 10.92
N GLU A 33 -13.63 1.13 10.40
CA GLU A 33 -13.40 -0.21 10.95
C GLU A 33 -11.92 -0.61 10.91
N MET A 34 -11.22 -0.35 9.80
CA MET A 34 -9.78 -0.60 9.70
C MET A 34 -9.02 0.22 10.75
N HIS A 35 -9.33 1.49 10.90
CA HIS A 35 -8.70 2.37 11.89
C HIS A 35 -8.93 1.89 13.33
N ALA A 36 -10.12 1.37 13.66
CA ALA A 36 -10.42 0.82 14.97
C ALA A 36 -9.56 -0.40 15.33
N ARG A 37 -9.08 -1.16 14.33
CA ARG A 37 -8.20 -2.32 14.51
C ARG A 37 -6.71 -1.99 14.65
N PHE A 38 -6.31 -0.74 14.43
CA PHE A 38 -4.91 -0.33 14.62
C PHE A 38 -4.51 -0.36 16.09
N SER A 39 -3.30 -0.82 16.37
CA SER A 39 -2.68 -0.59 17.67
C SER A 39 -2.48 0.92 17.91
N GLU A 40 -2.34 1.31 19.17
CA GLU A 40 -1.99 2.69 19.55
C GLU A 40 -0.69 3.13 18.88
N ARG A 41 0.28 2.22 18.78
CA ARG A 41 1.54 2.45 18.09
C ARG A 41 1.34 2.75 16.61
N THR A 42 0.54 1.97 15.90
CA THR A 42 0.26 2.20 14.47
C THR A 42 -0.45 3.52 14.25
N ARG A 43 -1.43 3.87 15.08
CA ARG A 43 -2.06 5.20 15.05
C ARG A 43 -1.05 6.32 15.27
N TYR A 44 -0.25 6.22 16.32
CA TYR A 44 0.74 7.24 16.63
C TYR A 44 1.78 7.43 15.51
N LEU A 45 2.30 6.33 14.97
CA LEU A 45 3.26 6.37 13.85
C LEU A 45 2.69 6.97 12.57
N ARG A 46 1.36 6.91 12.38
CA ARG A 46 0.68 7.43 11.19
C ARG A 46 0.25 8.89 11.34
N TYR A 47 -0.25 9.28 12.51
CA TYR A 47 -0.88 10.58 12.73
C TYR A 47 -0.06 11.52 13.63
N PHE A 48 1.06 11.05 14.17
CA PHE A 48 1.96 11.78 15.07
C PHE A 48 1.27 12.26 16.37
N SER A 49 0.11 11.71 16.62
CA SER A 49 -0.73 12.03 17.76
C SER A 49 -1.59 10.80 18.14
N PRO A 50 -2.24 10.77 19.33
CA PRO A 50 -3.10 9.66 19.76
C PRO A 50 -4.29 9.53 18.85
N TYR A 51 -4.66 9.95 17.90
CA TYR A 51 -5.77 9.89 16.92
C TYR A 51 -6.76 8.71 17.17
N PRO A 52 -7.55 8.73 18.26
CA PRO A 52 -8.35 7.57 18.68
C PRO A 52 -9.52 7.26 17.73
N ARG A 53 -9.99 8.23 16.99
CA ARG A 53 -11.02 8.12 15.96
C ARG A 53 -10.76 9.09 14.83
N ILE A 54 -11.21 8.75 13.64
CA ILE A 54 -11.15 9.64 12.48
C ILE A 54 -12.29 10.66 12.60
N PRO A 55 -12.03 11.97 12.66
CA PRO A 55 -13.08 12.99 12.58
C PRO A 55 -13.85 12.88 11.26
N GLU A 56 -15.15 13.18 11.28
CA GLU A 56 -16.00 13.08 10.09
C GLU A 56 -15.49 13.92 8.91
N ARG A 57 -14.97 15.12 9.19
CA ARG A 57 -14.34 15.98 8.19
C ARG A 57 -13.15 15.31 7.50
N ASP A 58 -12.29 14.66 8.29
CA ASP A 58 -11.11 13.98 7.77
C ASP A 58 -11.52 12.73 6.99
N LEU A 59 -12.49 11.97 7.51
CA LEU A 59 -13.03 10.80 6.83
C LEU A 59 -13.59 11.17 5.45
N HIS A 60 -14.39 12.24 5.38
CA HIS A 60 -14.92 12.75 4.11
C HIS A 60 -13.78 13.10 3.14
N ARG A 61 -12.75 13.82 3.61
CA ARG A 61 -11.56 14.15 2.78
C ARG A 61 -10.81 12.89 2.35
N PHE A 62 -10.78 11.87 3.20
CA PHE A 62 -10.04 10.64 2.94
C PHE A 62 -10.65 9.81 1.82
N VAL A 63 -11.95 9.74 1.71
CA VAL A 63 -12.63 8.89 0.74
C VAL A 63 -13.07 9.63 -0.53
N ASN A 64 -13.10 10.97 -0.51
CA ASN A 64 -13.44 11.80 -1.66
C ASN A 64 -12.18 12.40 -2.26
N VAL A 65 -11.58 11.71 -3.19
CA VAL A 65 -10.38 12.12 -3.95
C VAL A 65 -10.75 12.47 -5.38
N ASP A 66 -9.96 13.35 -6.02
CA ASP A 66 -10.19 13.80 -7.39
C ASP A 66 -9.44 12.94 -8.42
N HIS A 67 -8.64 11.97 -7.97
CA HIS A 67 -7.83 11.07 -8.79
C HIS A 67 -6.81 11.81 -9.69
N ARG A 68 -6.38 12.97 -9.28
CA ARG A 68 -5.41 13.82 -9.97
C ARG A 68 -4.44 14.49 -8.99
N ASP A 69 -4.94 15.43 -8.20
CA ASP A 69 -4.14 16.12 -7.18
C ASP A 69 -4.17 15.38 -5.85
N ARG A 70 -5.17 14.53 -5.66
CA ARG A 70 -5.30 13.58 -4.56
C ARG A 70 -5.69 12.22 -5.10
N GLU A 71 -4.92 11.22 -4.74
CA GLU A 71 -5.20 9.82 -5.04
C GLU A 71 -5.09 8.97 -3.79
N ALA A 72 -5.89 7.93 -3.71
CA ALA A 72 -5.76 6.95 -2.65
C ALA A 72 -6.13 5.55 -3.15
N PHE A 73 -5.33 4.57 -2.73
CA PHE A 73 -5.58 3.16 -2.96
C PHE A 73 -5.85 2.44 -1.65
N VAL A 74 -6.76 1.50 -1.68
CA VAL A 74 -7.05 0.56 -0.60
C VAL A 74 -6.60 -0.83 -0.96
N VAL A 75 -6.12 -1.57 0.04
CA VAL A 75 -5.77 -3.00 -0.09
C VAL A 75 -6.78 -3.81 0.70
N LEU A 76 -7.35 -4.82 0.05
CA LEU A 76 -8.36 -5.70 0.62
C LEU A 76 -7.81 -7.12 0.80
N ALA A 77 -8.08 -7.70 1.95
CA ALA A 77 -7.93 -9.13 2.22
C ALA A 77 -9.33 -9.73 2.36
N GLY A 78 -9.80 -10.43 1.32
CA GLY A 78 -11.23 -10.70 1.16
C GLY A 78 -12.01 -9.37 1.05
N ASP A 79 -13.06 -9.22 1.83
CA ASP A 79 -13.90 -8.02 1.83
C ASP A 79 -13.42 -6.91 2.78
N ARG A 80 -12.32 -7.14 3.51
CA ARG A 80 -11.81 -6.19 4.52
C ARG A 80 -10.72 -5.31 3.95
N ILE A 81 -10.84 -4.00 4.13
CA ILE A 81 -9.70 -3.08 3.94
C ILE A 81 -8.69 -3.29 5.07
N VAL A 82 -7.44 -3.54 4.69
CA VAL A 82 -6.31 -3.81 5.59
C VAL A 82 -5.17 -2.82 5.45
N ALA A 83 -5.20 -2.00 4.40
CA ALA A 83 -4.24 -0.92 4.22
C ALA A 83 -4.83 0.18 3.35
N VAL A 84 -4.31 1.39 3.51
CA VAL A 84 -4.58 2.53 2.64
C VAL A 84 -3.31 3.33 2.43
N GLY A 85 -3.08 3.73 1.19
CA GLY A 85 -2.05 4.67 0.79
C GLY A 85 -2.65 5.83 0.02
N ARG A 86 -2.06 7.01 0.13
CA ARG A 86 -2.50 8.21 -0.57
C ARG A 86 -1.36 9.13 -0.92
N TYR A 87 -1.56 9.95 -1.92
CA TYR A 87 -0.80 11.17 -2.07
C TYR A 87 -1.72 12.39 -2.14
N GLU A 88 -1.16 13.54 -1.82
CA GLU A 88 -1.79 14.85 -1.97
C GLU A 88 -0.76 15.84 -2.50
N ARG A 89 -1.07 16.50 -3.60
CA ARG A 89 -0.22 17.53 -4.20
C ARG A 89 -0.08 18.71 -3.23
N LEU A 90 1.11 19.24 -3.05
CA LEU A 90 1.41 20.30 -2.07
C LEU A 90 0.81 21.67 -2.42
N GLY A 91 0.32 21.85 -3.64
CA GLY A 91 -0.34 23.07 -4.08
C GLY A 91 -0.70 23.03 -5.55
N PRO A 92 -1.47 23.99 -6.07
CA PRO A 92 -1.86 24.03 -7.47
C PRO A 92 -0.64 23.95 -8.40
N ALA A 93 -0.62 22.96 -9.29
CA ALA A 93 0.48 22.69 -10.22
C ALA A 93 1.87 22.44 -9.59
N SER A 94 1.96 22.20 -8.28
CA SER A 94 3.22 21.78 -7.64
C SER A 94 3.73 20.49 -8.29
N PRO A 95 5.05 20.35 -8.55
CA PRO A 95 5.63 19.09 -8.96
C PRO A 95 5.73 18.08 -7.82
N ASP A 96 5.48 18.50 -6.59
CA ASP A 96 5.65 17.72 -5.37
C ASP A 96 4.30 17.32 -4.77
N ALA A 97 4.23 16.11 -4.24
CA ALA A 97 3.08 15.61 -3.49
C ALA A 97 3.52 14.91 -2.20
N GLU A 98 2.78 15.12 -1.13
CA GLU A 98 2.96 14.36 0.10
C GLU A 98 2.40 12.96 -0.09
N VAL A 99 3.18 11.94 0.27
CA VAL A 99 2.76 10.53 0.25
C VAL A 99 2.71 9.96 1.66
N ALA A 100 1.66 9.20 1.95
CA ALA A 100 1.51 8.54 3.23
C ALA A 100 0.70 7.27 3.09
N PHE A 101 1.02 6.25 3.89
CA PHE A 101 0.26 5.01 3.94
C PHE A 101 0.28 4.38 5.34
N VAL A 102 -0.68 3.51 5.57
CA VAL A 102 -0.78 2.73 6.80
C VAL A 102 -1.26 1.32 6.47
N VAL A 103 -0.72 0.36 7.19
CA VAL A 103 -1.06 -1.06 7.08
C VAL A 103 -1.49 -1.56 8.45
N GLU A 104 -2.60 -2.29 8.52
CA GLU A 104 -3.08 -2.95 9.74
C GLU A 104 -1.98 -3.86 10.32
N ASP A 105 -1.81 -3.85 11.63
CA ASP A 105 -0.70 -4.52 12.33
C ASP A 105 -0.51 -5.98 11.90
N ALA A 106 -1.61 -6.73 11.76
CA ALA A 106 -1.60 -8.13 11.34
C ALA A 106 -1.10 -8.36 9.89
N TYR A 107 -1.05 -7.31 9.07
CA TYR A 107 -0.64 -7.38 7.65
C TYR A 107 0.69 -6.67 7.38
N GLN A 108 1.34 -6.11 8.41
CA GLN A 108 2.66 -5.50 8.27
C GLN A 108 3.74 -6.54 7.93
N GLY A 109 4.84 -6.08 7.33
CA GLY A 109 5.98 -6.94 6.99
C GLY A 109 5.77 -7.88 5.79
N ARG A 110 4.63 -7.78 5.07
CA ARG A 110 4.28 -8.63 3.92
C ARG A 110 4.47 -7.97 2.56
N GLY A 111 5.05 -6.76 2.51
CA GLY A 111 5.31 -6.03 1.26
C GLY A 111 4.20 -5.10 0.79
N ILE A 112 3.08 -4.97 1.53
CA ILE A 112 1.94 -4.11 1.16
C ILE A 112 2.36 -2.65 0.98
N GLY A 113 3.23 -2.13 1.87
CA GLY A 113 3.72 -0.74 1.77
C GLY A 113 4.45 -0.46 0.46
N SER A 114 5.28 -1.41 -0.01
CA SER A 114 5.99 -1.28 -1.29
C SER A 114 5.03 -1.30 -2.48
N VAL A 115 4.01 -2.16 -2.43
CA VAL A 115 2.96 -2.22 -3.46
C VAL A 115 2.18 -0.90 -3.54
N LEU A 116 1.78 -0.36 -2.38
CA LEU A 116 1.09 0.94 -2.32
C LEU A 116 1.96 2.07 -2.89
N LEU A 117 3.24 2.12 -2.50
CA LEU A 117 4.16 3.15 -3.00
C LEU A 117 4.31 3.09 -4.52
N GLU A 118 4.42 1.89 -5.09
CA GLU A 118 4.51 1.68 -6.54
C GLU A 118 3.30 2.22 -7.28
N HIS A 119 2.09 1.82 -6.87
CA HIS A 119 0.86 2.26 -7.54
C HIS A 119 0.60 3.75 -7.35
N LEU A 120 0.93 4.31 -6.18
CA LEU A 120 0.85 5.74 -5.93
C LEU A 120 1.83 6.53 -6.81
N ALA A 121 3.07 6.04 -6.95
CA ALA A 121 4.06 6.69 -7.83
C ALA A 121 3.63 6.65 -9.30
N ASP A 122 3.04 5.53 -9.77
CA ASP A 122 2.50 5.43 -11.12
C ASP A 122 1.34 6.41 -11.35
N ALA A 123 0.40 6.50 -10.43
CA ALA A 123 -0.72 7.43 -10.52
C ALA A 123 -0.24 8.89 -10.49
N ALA A 124 0.71 9.20 -9.61
CA ALA A 124 1.30 10.53 -9.45
C ALA A 124 2.02 10.99 -10.74
N ARG A 125 2.82 10.10 -11.35
CA ARG A 125 3.49 10.40 -12.64
C ARG A 125 2.48 10.72 -13.75
N ARG A 126 1.39 9.95 -13.84
CA ARG A 126 0.30 10.23 -14.82
C ARG A 126 -0.35 11.60 -14.59
N SER A 127 -0.31 12.10 -13.34
CA SER A 127 -0.83 13.41 -12.95
C SER A 127 0.22 14.53 -13.02
N GLY A 128 1.44 14.24 -13.53
CA GLY A 128 2.51 15.23 -13.67
C GLY A 128 3.22 15.59 -12.36
N ILE A 129 3.11 14.75 -11.31
CA ILE A 129 3.91 14.88 -10.10
C ILE A 129 5.29 14.28 -10.38
N VAL A 130 6.33 14.96 -9.90
CA VAL A 130 7.74 14.62 -10.15
C VAL A 130 8.41 14.04 -8.92
N ASN A 131 8.05 14.57 -7.73
CA ASN A 131 8.63 14.12 -6.47
C ASN A 131 7.56 13.74 -5.46
N PHE A 132 7.88 12.77 -4.61
CA PHE A 132 7.20 12.57 -3.35
C PHE A 132 7.97 13.18 -2.19
N VAL A 133 7.22 13.74 -1.26
CA VAL A 133 7.69 14.09 0.08
C VAL A 133 6.96 13.24 1.11
N ALA A 134 7.61 12.89 2.20
CA ALA A 134 7.01 12.15 3.30
C ALA A 134 7.59 12.58 4.63
N GLU A 135 6.77 12.63 5.66
CA GLU A 135 7.20 12.80 7.04
C GLU A 135 7.11 11.47 7.76
N VAL A 136 8.18 11.08 8.44
CA VAL A 136 8.26 9.80 9.13
C VAL A 136 8.88 9.99 10.51
N LEU A 137 8.21 9.48 11.56
CA LEU A 137 8.84 9.44 12.88
C LEU A 137 10.07 8.54 12.85
N PRO A 138 11.20 8.93 13.50
CA PRO A 138 12.42 8.10 13.56
C PRO A 138 12.17 6.69 14.10
N ALA A 139 11.19 6.54 14.99
CA ALA A 139 10.77 5.26 15.57
C ALA A 139 10.06 4.34 14.54
N ASN A 140 9.66 4.86 13.37
CA ASN A 140 9.02 4.08 12.30
C ASN A 140 10.04 3.49 11.32
N GLY A 141 10.94 2.66 11.83
CA GLY A 141 11.96 2.00 11.00
C GLY A 141 11.38 1.12 9.88
N ALA A 142 10.15 0.62 10.03
CA ALA A 142 9.49 -0.15 8.98
C ALA A 142 9.17 0.73 7.76
N MET A 143 8.63 1.93 7.99
CA MET A 143 8.34 2.90 6.93
C MET A 143 9.60 3.40 6.24
N LEU A 144 10.62 3.74 7.04
CA LEU A 144 11.92 4.17 6.49
C LEU A 144 12.56 3.10 5.61
N ARG A 145 12.40 1.81 5.95
CA ARG A 145 12.86 0.70 5.09
C ARG A 145 12.07 0.62 3.79
N VAL A 146 10.74 0.76 3.82
CA VAL A 146 9.93 0.75 2.58
C VAL A 146 10.45 1.76 1.58
N PHE A 147 10.72 2.98 2.02
CA PHE A 147 11.27 4.01 1.14
C PHE A 147 12.71 3.68 0.68
N ALA A 148 13.57 3.24 1.60
CA ALA A 148 14.97 2.92 1.29
C ALA A 148 15.12 1.75 0.31
N ASP A 149 14.29 0.70 0.49
CA ASP A 149 14.38 -0.55 -0.28
C ASP A 149 13.72 -0.43 -1.66
N PHE A 150 13.04 0.67 -1.97
CA PHE A 150 12.38 0.88 -3.25
C PHE A 150 13.33 1.25 -4.40
N GLY A 151 14.56 1.69 -4.08
CA GLY A 151 15.57 2.06 -5.06
C GLY A 151 15.52 3.52 -5.52
N TYR A 152 14.73 4.37 -4.85
CA TYR A 152 14.75 5.82 -5.10
C TYR A 152 15.97 6.49 -4.46
N GLN A 153 16.43 7.58 -5.07
CA GLN A 153 17.43 8.46 -4.48
C GLN A 153 16.77 9.39 -3.46
N ILE A 154 16.84 9.03 -2.19
CA ILE A 154 16.14 9.71 -1.11
C ILE A 154 17.04 10.74 -0.45
N GLN A 155 16.60 12.00 -0.46
CA GLN A 155 17.12 13.05 0.41
C GLN A 155 16.42 12.95 1.76
N ARG A 156 17.20 12.99 2.85
CA ARG A 156 16.69 12.89 4.22
C ARG A 156 17.14 14.10 5.01
N GLN A 157 16.21 14.74 5.68
CA GLN A 157 16.47 15.83 6.61
C GLN A 157 15.75 15.55 7.93
N PHE A 158 16.46 15.65 9.03
CA PHE A 158 15.84 15.56 10.35
C PHE A 158 15.56 16.97 10.86
N ALA A 159 14.30 17.30 11.10
CA ALA A 159 13.86 18.55 11.67
C ALA A 159 12.59 18.33 12.48
N ASP A 160 12.39 19.12 13.54
CA ASP A 160 11.15 19.12 14.36
C ASP A 160 10.73 17.75 14.90
N GLY A 161 11.70 16.86 15.13
CA GLY A 161 11.47 15.51 15.65
C GLY A 161 10.99 14.49 14.60
N VAL A 162 10.94 14.85 13.32
CA VAL A 162 10.57 13.98 12.21
C VAL A 162 11.66 13.88 11.16
N VAL A 163 11.65 12.80 10.39
CA VAL A 163 12.49 12.60 9.21
C VAL A 163 11.68 13.04 8.00
N HIS A 164 12.08 14.12 7.37
CA HIS A 164 11.55 14.58 6.09
C HIS A 164 12.27 13.84 4.97
N LEU A 165 11.52 13.20 4.11
CA LEU A 165 12.02 12.49 2.93
C LEU A 165 11.56 13.24 1.68
N THR A 166 12.46 13.40 0.72
CA THR A 166 12.13 13.90 -0.62
C THR A 166 12.83 13.02 -1.64
N PHE A 167 12.09 12.55 -2.63
CA PHE A 167 12.64 11.69 -3.67
C PHE A 167 11.89 11.83 -5.00
N PRO A 168 12.61 11.80 -6.14
CA PRO A 168 12.00 11.75 -7.46
C PRO A 168 11.32 10.39 -7.68
N ILE A 169 10.13 10.42 -8.28
CA ILE A 169 9.34 9.19 -8.56
C ILE A 169 9.50 8.68 -9.99
N ALA A 170 10.40 9.27 -10.77
CA ALA A 170 10.72 8.76 -12.09
C ALA A 170 11.26 7.32 -12.00
N PRO A 171 10.84 6.42 -12.90
CA PRO A 171 11.40 5.07 -12.94
C PRO A 171 12.91 5.14 -13.23
N THR A 172 13.70 4.49 -12.40
CA THR A 172 15.13 4.29 -12.62
C THR A 172 15.40 2.82 -12.86
N GLU A 173 16.54 2.48 -13.41
CA GLU A 173 16.94 1.07 -13.56
C GLU A 173 16.90 0.35 -12.21
N ALA A 174 17.39 1.00 -11.15
CA ALA A 174 17.36 0.48 -9.79
C ALA A 174 15.93 0.20 -9.28
N THR A 175 14.97 1.11 -9.51
CA THR A 175 13.56 0.89 -9.10
C THR A 175 12.92 -0.25 -9.89
N LEU A 176 13.21 -0.37 -11.18
CA LEU A 176 12.71 -1.45 -12.03
C LEU A 176 13.30 -2.81 -11.64
N GLU A 177 14.58 -2.87 -11.27
CA GLU A 177 15.21 -4.10 -10.75
C GLU A 177 14.60 -4.54 -9.42
N VAL A 178 14.35 -3.60 -8.51
CA VAL A 178 13.69 -3.87 -7.22
C VAL A 178 12.29 -4.45 -7.44
N GLN A 179 11.51 -3.85 -8.36
CA GLN A 179 10.17 -4.34 -8.72
C GLN A 179 10.22 -5.77 -9.27
N ARG A 180 11.05 -6.02 -10.29
CA ARG A 180 11.23 -7.36 -10.89
C ARG A 180 11.70 -8.38 -9.84
N GLY A 181 12.66 -8.00 -9.00
CA GLY A 181 13.16 -8.89 -7.94
C GLY A 181 12.11 -9.22 -6.89
N ARG A 182 11.16 -8.31 -6.62
CA ARG A 182 10.01 -8.57 -5.74
C ARG A 182 9.04 -9.55 -6.39
N GLU A 183 8.65 -9.31 -7.64
CA GLU A 183 7.75 -10.17 -8.41
C GLU A 183 8.30 -11.59 -8.50
N HIS A 184 9.55 -11.78 -8.91
CA HIS A 184 10.21 -13.10 -8.99
C HIS A 184 10.23 -13.84 -7.65
N ARG A 185 10.56 -13.13 -6.53
CA ARG A 185 10.55 -13.76 -5.20
C ARG A 185 9.15 -14.19 -4.77
N THR A 186 8.16 -13.44 -5.14
CA THR A 186 6.77 -13.67 -4.79
C THR A 186 6.21 -14.85 -5.61
N GLU A 187 6.50 -14.90 -6.92
CA GLU A 187 6.14 -16.00 -7.80
C GLU A 187 6.81 -17.33 -7.36
N ALA A 188 8.11 -17.30 -7.07
CA ALA A 188 8.84 -18.48 -6.61
C ALA A 188 8.25 -19.07 -5.32
N ARG A 189 7.82 -18.22 -4.38
CA ARG A 189 7.15 -18.67 -3.14
C ARG A 189 5.75 -19.23 -3.40
N SER A 190 5.01 -18.67 -4.34
CA SER A 190 3.70 -19.17 -4.74
C SER A 190 3.82 -20.57 -5.36
N ILE A 191 4.78 -20.74 -6.27
CA ILE A 191 5.06 -22.04 -6.90
C ILE A 191 5.52 -23.07 -5.85
N ALA A 192 6.38 -22.69 -4.92
CA ALA A 192 6.83 -23.58 -3.85
C ALA A 192 5.67 -24.08 -2.97
N ARG A 193 4.65 -23.24 -2.72
CA ARG A 193 3.43 -23.66 -2.01
C ARG A 193 2.57 -24.63 -2.80
N LEU A 194 2.47 -24.47 -4.12
CA LEU A 194 1.77 -25.40 -5.00
C LEU A 194 2.46 -26.75 -5.07
N LEU A 195 3.80 -26.75 -5.04
CA LEU A 195 4.62 -27.97 -5.14
C LEU A 195 4.77 -28.71 -3.79
N ALA A 196 4.48 -28.06 -2.66
CA ALA A 196 4.51 -28.66 -1.33
C ALA A 196 3.17 -28.46 -0.59
N PRO A 197 2.06 -29.03 -1.10
CA PRO A 197 0.75 -28.85 -0.50
C PRO A 197 0.69 -29.54 0.87
N ARG A 198 0.09 -28.86 1.87
CA ARG A 198 -0.15 -29.42 3.21
C ARG A 198 -1.28 -30.45 3.24
N GLY A 199 -2.03 -30.59 2.16
CA GLY A 199 -3.11 -31.55 1.97
C GLY A 199 -3.55 -31.58 0.52
N VAL A 200 -3.90 -32.77 0.00
CA VAL A 200 -4.45 -32.97 -1.33
C VAL A 200 -5.85 -33.56 -1.17
N VAL A 201 -6.85 -32.92 -1.77
CA VAL A 201 -8.21 -33.46 -1.84
C VAL A 201 -8.44 -33.96 -3.27
N VAL A 202 -8.69 -35.24 -3.42
CA VAL A 202 -9.00 -35.86 -4.71
C VAL A 202 -10.51 -35.98 -4.84
N TYR A 203 -11.08 -35.25 -5.78
CA TYR A 203 -12.49 -35.37 -6.14
C TYR A 203 -12.63 -36.34 -7.34
N GLY A 204 -13.57 -37.31 -7.23
CA GLY A 204 -14.04 -38.09 -8.36
C GLY A 204 -13.32 -39.41 -8.56
N ALA A 205 -12.59 -39.97 -7.60
CA ALA A 205 -12.17 -41.36 -7.63
C ALA A 205 -13.33 -42.27 -7.19
N SER A 206 -14.18 -42.74 -8.15
CA SER A 206 -15.17 -43.76 -7.85
C SER A 206 -14.46 -45.15 -7.80
N ALA A 207 -14.54 -45.78 -6.64
CA ALA A 207 -14.01 -47.14 -6.43
C ALA A 207 -15.02 -48.23 -6.85
N THR A 208 -15.70 -48.06 -7.97
CA THR A 208 -16.56 -49.12 -8.54
C THR A 208 -15.97 -49.61 -9.86
N GLY A 209 -14.94 -50.48 -9.74
CA GLY A 209 -14.70 -51.49 -10.74
C GLY A 209 -15.73 -52.61 -10.56
N GLN A 210 -16.74 -52.66 -11.37
CA GLN A 210 -17.46 -53.88 -11.71
C GLN A 210 -17.32 -54.07 -13.21
N GLY A 211 -16.50 -55.09 -13.59
CA GLY A 211 -16.52 -55.76 -14.85
C GLY A 211 -17.68 -56.74 -14.93
#